data_7268a6138974c9e0c2ffd6ca0b2e152b
#
_entry.id   7268a6138974c9e0c2ffd6ca0b2e152b
#
_cell.length_a   1.000
_cell.length_b   1.000
_cell.length_c   1.000
_cell.angle_alpha   90.00
_cell.angle_beta   90.00
_cell.angle_gamma   90.00
#
_symmetry.space_group_name_H-M   'P 1'
#
loop_
_entity.id
_entity.type
_entity.pdbx_description
1 polymer ?
#
loop_
_entity_poly.entity_id
_entity_poly.type
_entity_poly.pdbx_seq_one_letter_code
_entity_poly.pdbx_strand_id
1 'polypeptide(L)'
;MGDLPLMTETGTFIVNGTERVIVSQLHRSPGVFYDHDRGKTHSSGKLLFSARVIPYRGSWLDFEFDPKDCIFTRIDRRRKLPVTILLRALGMEDEEILETFFETSTVTLKKGGAKLELVPERLAAKPRSSTFAARPARSWCPRASASRQGT
;
A
#
# COMPACT_ATOMS: atom_id res chain seq x y z
N MET A 1 -26.05 6.85 -26.44
CA MET A 1 -25.49 5.66 -27.12
C MET A 1 -26.25 5.53 -28.45
N GLY A 2 -25.54 5.32 -29.55
CA GLY A 2 -26.14 5.07 -30.83
C GLY A 2 -26.36 3.60 -31.11
N ASP A 3 -26.97 3.29 -32.25
CA ASP A 3 -27.20 1.91 -32.67
C ASP A 3 -25.90 1.27 -33.16
N LEU A 4 -25.76 -0.03 -32.88
CA LEU A 4 -24.68 -0.83 -33.39
C LEU A 4 -25.06 -1.39 -34.77
N PRO A 5 -24.23 -1.24 -35.82
CA PRO A 5 -24.49 -1.83 -37.10
C PRO A 5 -24.48 -3.38 -37.01
N LEU A 6 -25.21 -4.03 -37.85
CA LEU A 6 -25.18 -5.48 -37.98
C LEU A 6 -23.84 -5.93 -38.60
N MET A 7 -23.34 -7.07 -38.10
CA MET A 7 -22.16 -7.71 -38.67
C MET A 7 -22.49 -8.34 -40.02
N THR A 8 -21.63 -8.16 -41.02
CA THR A 8 -21.74 -8.82 -42.33
C THR A 8 -21.31 -10.30 -42.21
N GLU A 9 -21.58 -11.09 -43.22
CA GLU A 9 -21.20 -12.51 -43.28
C GLU A 9 -19.67 -12.71 -43.21
N THR A 10 -18.90 -11.68 -43.65
CA THR A 10 -17.45 -11.70 -43.61
C THR A 10 -16.83 -11.21 -42.30
N GLY A 11 -17.66 -10.90 -41.29
CA GLY A 11 -17.20 -10.44 -39.98
C GLY A 11 -16.83 -8.95 -39.91
N THR A 12 -17.33 -8.16 -40.84
CA THR A 12 -17.09 -6.72 -40.93
C THR A 12 -18.33 -5.91 -40.51
N PHE A 13 -18.14 -4.62 -40.24
CA PHE A 13 -19.18 -3.66 -39.95
C PHE A 13 -19.12 -2.50 -40.93
N ILE A 14 -20.26 -2.06 -41.43
CA ILE A 14 -20.34 -0.87 -42.26
C ILE A 14 -20.64 0.34 -41.41
N VAL A 15 -19.67 1.22 -41.26
CA VAL A 15 -19.77 2.46 -40.48
C VAL A 15 -19.48 3.66 -41.42
N ASN A 16 -20.45 4.54 -41.53
CA ASN A 16 -20.38 5.72 -42.44
C ASN A 16 -19.98 5.35 -43.88
N GLY A 17 -20.53 4.26 -44.40
CA GLY A 17 -20.24 3.79 -45.76
C GLY A 17 -18.87 3.12 -45.93
N THR A 18 -18.12 2.93 -44.86
CA THR A 18 -16.80 2.30 -44.87
C THR A 18 -16.87 0.93 -44.15
N GLU A 19 -16.31 -0.08 -44.78
CA GLU A 19 -16.17 -1.41 -44.20
C GLU A 19 -15.07 -1.40 -43.14
N ARG A 20 -15.38 -1.79 -41.90
CA ARG A 20 -14.46 -1.79 -40.76
C ARG A 20 -14.49 -3.11 -40.04
N VAL A 21 -13.37 -3.44 -39.41
CA VAL A 21 -13.19 -4.65 -38.59
C VAL A 21 -12.82 -4.24 -37.17
N ILE A 22 -13.39 -4.92 -36.17
CA ILE A 22 -12.99 -4.74 -34.79
C ILE A 22 -11.73 -5.56 -34.55
N VAL A 23 -10.66 -4.87 -34.12
CA VAL A 23 -9.37 -5.50 -33.81
C VAL A 23 -9.20 -5.59 -32.31
N SER A 24 -8.78 -6.73 -31.81
CA SER A 24 -8.43 -6.90 -30.39
C SER A 24 -7.22 -6.06 -30.04
N GLN A 25 -7.32 -5.27 -28.99
CA GLN A 25 -6.21 -4.48 -28.47
C GLN A 25 -5.46 -5.24 -27.40
N LEU A 26 -4.16 -5.36 -27.57
CA LEU A 26 -3.29 -5.95 -26.56
C LEU A 26 -3.16 -5.01 -25.36
N HIS A 27 -3.41 -5.52 -24.16
CA HIS A 27 -3.26 -4.79 -22.91
C HIS A 27 -2.65 -5.69 -21.82
N ARG A 28 -2.18 -5.11 -20.74
CA ARG A 28 -1.71 -5.87 -19.59
C ARG A 28 -2.86 -6.67 -18.98
N SER A 29 -2.60 -7.92 -18.61
CA SER A 29 -3.58 -8.74 -17.90
C SER A 29 -3.98 -8.09 -16.57
N PRO A 30 -5.25 -8.14 -16.19
CA PRO A 30 -5.66 -7.77 -14.85
C PRO A 30 -5.00 -8.65 -13.81
N GLY A 31 -4.66 -8.09 -12.65
CA GLY A 31 -4.04 -8.83 -11.56
C GLY A 31 -3.14 -7.97 -10.70
N VAL A 32 -2.40 -8.62 -9.80
CA VAL A 32 -1.42 -7.98 -8.93
C VAL A 32 -0.02 -8.34 -9.40
N PHE A 33 0.79 -7.33 -9.62
CA PHE A 33 2.19 -7.47 -10.05
C PHE A 33 3.09 -6.95 -8.95
N TYR A 34 4.10 -7.74 -8.58
CA TYR A 34 5.12 -7.38 -7.62
C TYR A 34 6.43 -7.11 -8.35
N ASP A 35 7.11 -6.05 -7.95
CA ASP A 35 8.40 -5.65 -8.52
C ASP A 35 9.32 -5.09 -7.43
N HIS A 36 10.60 -4.94 -7.73
CA HIS A 36 11.59 -4.33 -6.87
C HIS A 36 12.65 -3.58 -7.70
N ASP A 37 13.25 -2.56 -7.12
CA ASP A 37 14.22 -1.68 -7.78
C ASP A 37 15.66 -2.24 -7.86
N ARG A 38 15.92 -3.42 -7.30
CA ARG A 38 17.25 -4.06 -7.19
C ARG A 38 18.29 -3.18 -6.48
N GLY A 39 17.85 -2.29 -5.58
CA GLY A 39 18.73 -1.39 -4.84
C GLY A 39 19.31 -0.22 -5.66
N LYS A 40 18.78 0.05 -6.85
CA LYS A 40 19.29 1.11 -7.72
C LYS A 40 18.87 2.53 -7.31
N THR A 41 17.70 2.64 -6.65
CA THR A 41 17.08 3.94 -6.36
C THR A 41 17.70 4.62 -5.14
N HIS A 42 18.24 3.88 -4.19
CA HIS A 42 18.81 4.43 -2.97
C HIS A 42 20.30 4.09 -2.83
N SER A 43 21.12 5.06 -2.39
CA SER A 43 22.58 4.91 -2.24
C SER A 43 23.02 3.81 -1.27
N SER A 44 22.15 3.43 -0.30
CA SER A 44 22.42 2.35 0.65
C SER A 44 22.27 0.94 0.06
N GLY A 45 21.83 0.80 -1.20
CA GLY A 45 21.54 -0.50 -1.81
C GLY A 45 20.31 -1.21 -1.25
N LYS A 46 19.47 -0.53 -0.45
CA LYS A 46 18.25 -1.09 0.10
C LYS A 46 17.26 -1.44 -1.00
N LEU A 47 16.73 -2.67 -0.96
CA LEU A 47 15.69 -3.10 -1.88
C LEU A 47 14.37 -2.39 -1.54
N LEU A 48 13.83 -1.68 -2.52
CA LEU A 48 12.51 -1.07 -2.42
C LEU A 48 11.53 -1.90 -3.25
N PHE A 49 10.53 -2.41 -2.58
CA PHE A 49 9.49 -3.21 -3.19
C PHE A 49 8.36 -2.32 -3.68
N SER A 50 7.69 -2.78 -4.71
CA SER A 50 6.47 -2.15 -5.23
C SER A 50 5.46 -3.21 -5.63
N ALA A 51 4.18 -2.87 -5.52
CA ALA A 51 3.10 -3.70 -5.99
C ALA A 51 2.14 -2.85 -6.81
N ARG A 52 1.64 -3.42 -7.90
CA ARG A 52 0.68 -2.77 -8.79
C ARG A 52 -0.55 -3.63 -8.97
N VAL A 53 -1.70 -3.07 -8.63
CA VAL A 53 -2.99 -3.71 -8.87
C VAL A 53 -3.57 -3.14 -10.16
N ILE A 54 -3.75 -4.00 -11.15
CA ILE A 54 -4.33 -3.66 -12.46
C ILE A 54 -5.71 -4.26 -12.52
N PRO A 55 -6.78 -3.44 -12.56
CA PRO A 55 -8.14 -3.92 -12.71
C PRO A 55 -8.43 -4.29 -14.18
N TYR A 56 -9.48 -5.05 -14.41
CA TYR A 56 -9.98 -5.30 -15.76
C TYR A 56 -10.38 -4.00 -16.46
N ARG A 57 -11.03 -3.10 -15.71
CA ARG A 57 -11.44 -1.76 -16.18
C ARG A 57 -11.40 -0.79 -15.00
N GLY A 58 -10.69 0.31 -15.14
CA GLY A 58 -10.59 1.36 -14.12
C GLY A 58 -9.16 1.84 -13.89
N SER A 59 -8.97 2.59 -12.82
CA SER A 59 -7.68 3.18 -12.45
C SER A 59 -6.76 2.16 -11.80
N TRP A 60 -5.48 2.26 -12.09
CA TRP A 60 -4.45 1.43 -11.47
C TRP A 60 -4.15 1.91 -10.05
N LEU A 61 -3.82 0.96 -9.18
CA LEU A 61 -3.42 1.22 -7.81
C LEU A 61 -2.00 0.72 -7.62
N ASP A 62 -1.10 1.65 -7.32
CA ASP A 62 0.31 1.36 -7.07
C ASP A 62 0.62 1.49 -5.58
N PHE A 63 1.36 0.54 -5.02
CA PHE A 63 1.95 0.60 -3.69
C PHE A 63 3.46 0.69 -3.82
N GLU A 64 4.08 1.63 -3.13
CA GLU A 64 5.53 1.85 -3.18
C GLU A 64 6.09 1.93 -1.76
N PHE A 65 7.19 1.21 -1.51
CA PHE A 65 7.96 1.33 -0.28
C PHE A 65 8.95 2.48 -0.40
N ASP A 66 9.01 3.30 0.64
CA ASP A 66 10.00 4.36 0.78
C ASP A 66 11.25 3.84 1.50
N PRO A 67 12.45 4.41 1.28
CA PRO A 67 13.65 4.04 2.04
C PRO A 67 13.51 4.13 3.56
N LYS A 68 12.55 4.91 4.06
CA LYS A 68 12.21 5.07 5.47
C LYS A 68 11.24 4.01 6.01
N ASP A 69 11.00 2.93 5.26
CA ASP A 69 10.03 1.86 5.58
C ASP A 69 8.56 2.33 5.67
N CYS A 70 8.25 3.45 5.03
CA CYS A 70 6.89 3.92 4.88
C CYS A 70 6.29 3.37 3.58
N ILE A 71 5.01 3.00 3.60
CA ILE A 71 4.28 2.54 2.43
C ILE A 71 3.38 3.67 1.93
N PHE A 72 3.54 3.98 0.66
CA PHE A 72 2.71 4.95 -0.03
C PHE A 72 1.86 4.26 -1.09
N THR A 73 0.68 4.79 -1.30
CA THR A 73 -0.20 4.38 -2.38
C THR A 73 -0.39 5.51 -3.37
N ARG A 74 -0.58 5.14 -4.63
CA ARG A 74 -0.87 6.07 -5.73
C ARG A 74 -2.01 5.53 -6.56
N ILE A 75 -3.03 6.33 -6.75
CA ILE A 75 -4.17 5.99 -7.58
C ILE A 75 -4.01 6.73 -8.91
N ASP A 76 -4.03 5.98 -10.02
CA ASP A 76 -3.97 6.51 -11.38
C ASP A 76 -2.80 7.50 -11.60
N ARG A 77 -1.61 7.18 -11.09
CA ARG A 77 -0.39 8.01 -11.18
C ARG A 77 -0.51 9.41 -10.57
N ARG A 78 -1.54 9.67 -9.76
CA ARG A 78 -1.71 10.93 -9.03
C ARG A 78 -0.73 11.03 -7.86
N ARG A 79 -0.95 12.03 -6.99
CA ARG A 79 -0.10 12.29 -5.81
C ARG A 79 -0.05 11.07 -4.89
N LYS A 80 1.13 10.80 -4.34
CA LYS A 80 1.34 9.76 -3.31
C LYS A 80 0.57 10.08 -2.04
N LEU A 81 -0.08 9.08 -1.49
CA LEU A 81 -0.79 9.11 -0.21
C LEU A 81 -0.22 8.02 0.71
N PRO A 82 -0.13 8.24 2.02
CA PRO A 82 0.16 7.15 2.96
C PRO A 82 -0.87 6.04 2.83
N VAL A 83 -0.42 4.77 2.87
CA VAL A 83 -1.31 3.62 2.72
C VAL A 83 -2.39 3.55 3.80
N THR A 84 -2.10 4.05 5.00
CA THR A 84 -3.06 4.10 6.12
C THR A 84 -4.33 4.89 5.79
N ILE A 85 -4.22 5.95 4.98
CA ILE A 85 -5.38 6.72 4.53
C ILE A 85 -6.28 5.87 3.62
N LEU A 86 -5.67 5.08 2.74
CA LEU A 86 -6.43 4.16 1.88
C LEU A 86 -7.12 3.08 2.71
N LEU A 87 -6.42 2.46 3.67
CA LEU A 87 -6.97 1.41 4.53
C LEU A 87 -8.15 1.92 5.37
N ARG A 88 -8.03 3.12 5.94
CA ARG A 88 -9.14 3.77 6.65
C ARG A 88 -10.32 4.10 5.72
N ALA A 89 -10.06 4.53 4.50
CA ALA A 89 -11.11 4.76 3.51
C ALA A 89 -11.83 3.47 3.09
N LEU A 90 -11.15 2.33 3.19
CA LEU A 90 -11.75 0.99 2.99
C LEU A 90 -12.52 0.48 4.21
N GLY A 91 -12.50 1.21 5.34
CA GLY A 91 -13.26 0.91 6.54
C GLY A 91 -12.46 0.20 7.64
N MET A 92 -11.14 0.05 7.51
CA MET A 92 -10.31 -0.52 8.57
C MET A 92 -10.05 0.50 9.69
N GLU A 93 -10.25 0.10 10.94
CA GLU A 93 -9.89 0.90 12.11
C GLU A 93 -8.40 0.79 12.43
N ASP A 94 -7.86 1.72 13.22
CA ASP A 94 -6.43 1.76 13.56
C ASP A 94 -5.98 0.52 14.32
N GLU A 95 -6.83 -0.01 15.20
CA GLU A 95 -6.57 -1.24 15.95
C GLU A 95 -6.49 -2.45 15.00
N GLU A 96 -7.43 -2.57 14.08
CA GLU A 96 -7.46 -3.63 13.08
C GLU A 96 -6.25 -3.59 12.15
N ILE A 97 -5.81 -2.39 11.73
CA ILE A 97 -4.59 -2.22 10.93
C ILE A 97 -3.36 -2.72 11.71
N LEU A 98 -3.26 -2.36 12.99
CA LEU A 98 -2.14 -2.80 13.83
C LEU A 98 -2.14 -4.31 14.05
N GLU A 99 -3.28 -4.91 14.32
CA GLU A 99 -3.40 -6.36 14.52
C GLU A 99 -3.13 -7.15 13.24
N THR A 100 -3.54 -6.62 12.08
CA THR A 100 -3.36 -7.30 10.79
C THR A 100 -1.91 -7.28 10.31
N PHE A 101 -1.21 -6.16 10.49
CA PHE A 101 0.11 -5.96 9.89
C PHE A 101 1.27 -6.09 10.88
N PHE A 102 1.01 -6.12 12.18
CA PHE A 102 2.05 -6.19 13.20
C PHE A 102 1.76 -7.29 14.20
N GLU A 103 2.80 -7.95 14.65
CA GLU A 103 2.71 -8.88 15.76
C GLU A 103 2.51 -8.12 17.07
N THR A 104 1.44 -8.42 17.78
CA THR A 104 1.12 -7.82 19.07
C THR A 104 1.63 -8.67 20.22
N SER A 105 2.01 -8.05 21.32
CA SER A 105 2.41 -8.76 22.56
C SER A 105 1.56 -8.27 23.72
N THR A 106 1.02 -9.21 24.48
CA THR A 106 0.19 -8.89 25.65
C THR A 106 1.04 -8.52 26.85
N VAL A 107 0.83 -7.33 27.39
CA VAL A 107 1.48 -6.84 28.61
C VAL A 107 0.46 -6.81 29.74
N THR A 108 0.68 -7.61 30.78
CA THR A 108 -0.17 -7.62 31.98
C THR A 108 0.41 -6.67 33.01
N LEU A 109 -0.34 -5.61 33.34
CA LEU A 109 0.04 -4.66 34.38
C LEU A 109 -0.36 -5.20 35.77
N LYS A 110 0.59 -5.23 36.72
CA LYS A 110 0.36 -5.56 38.13
C LYS A 110 0.78 -4.41 39.02
N LYS A 111 0.26 -4.35 40.25
CA LYS A 111 0.55 -3.28 41.25
C LYS A 111 2.03 -3.05 41.59
N GLY A 112 2.97 -3.84 41.08
CA GLY A 112 4.42 -3.69 41.32
C GLY A 112 5.27 -3.80 40.05
N GLY A 113 4.67 -3.83 38.85
CA GLY A 113 5.40 -3.97 37.61
C GLY A 113 4.57 -4.48 36.47
N ALA A 114 5.18 -4.62 35.32
CA ALA A 114 4.57 -5.16 34.11
C ALA A 114 5.15 -6.55 33.81
N LYS A 115 4.31 -7.51 33.49
CA LYS A 115 4.69 -8.82 32.99
C LYS A 115 4.50 -8.89 31.51
N LEU A 116 5.59 -9.08 30.78
CA LEU A 116 5.59 -9.27 29.33
C LEU A 116 5.83 -10.74 29.01
N GLU A 117 5.12 -11.26 28.03
CA GLU A 117 5.39 -12.56 27.48
C GLU A 117 6.75 -12.57 26.76
N LEU A 118 7.58 -13.53 27.08
CA LEU A 118 8.95 -13.64 26.58
C LEU A 118 8.92 -14.38 25.23
N VAL A 119 9.20 -13.68 24.14
CA VAL A 119 9.39 -14.27 22.83
C VAL A 119 10.90 -14.39 22.58
N PRO A 120 11.48 -15.63 22.57
CA PRO A 120 12.93 -15.83 22.48
C PRO A 120 13.56 -15.20 21.25
N GLU A 121 12.86 -15.21 20.12
CA GLU A 121 13.35 -14.66 18.85
C GLU A 121 13.59 -13.16 18.89
N ARG A 122 12.77 -12.42 19.66
CA ARG A 122 12.93 -10.97 19.83
C ARG A 122 14.08 -10.60 20.78
N LEU A 123 14.50 -11.53 21.62
CA LEU A 123 15.61 -11.34 22.57
C LEU A 123 16.97 -11.68 21.98
N ALA A 124 17.04 -12.58 21.01
CA ALA A 124 18.27 -12.99 20.35
C ALA A 124 18.98 -11.83 19.62
N ALA A 125 18.25 -10.79 19.24
CA ALA A 125 18.79 -9.62 18.52
C ALA A 125 19.36 -8.50 19.43
N LYS A 126 19.28 -8.61 20.78
CA LYS A 126 19.80 -7.58 21.70
C LYS A 126 20.99 -8.10 22.49
N PRO A 127 22.13 -7.38 22.52
CA PRO A 127 23.27 -7.73 23.37
C PRO A 127 22.86 -7.69 24.85
N ARG A 128 23.38 -8.61 25.63
CA ARG A 128 23.04 -8.92 27.04
C ARG A 128 23.26 -7.80 28.07
N SER A 129 23.58 -6.58 27.69
CA SER A 129 24.06 -5.52 28.57
C SER A 129 23.10 -4.34 28.79
N SER A 130 21.83 -4.48 28.55
CA SER A 130 20.89 -3.40 28.89
C SER A 130 19.88 -3.87 29.95
N THR A 131 20.07 -3.43 31.19
CA THR A 131 19.02 -3.37 32.19
C THR A 131 17.79 -2.74 31.58
N PHE A 132 16.69 -3.44 31.57
CA PHE A 132 15.41 -2.96 31.04
C PHE A 132 14.85 -1.89 32.01
N ALA A 133 15.40 -0.68 31.94
CA ALA A 133 14.75 0.48 32.54
C ALA A 133 13.64 0.89 31.57
N ALA A 134 12.40 0.69 31.98
CA ALA A 134 11.23 1.18 31.27
C ALA A 134 11.35 2.71 31.14
N ARG A 135 11.73 3.19 29.96
CA ARG A 135 11.61 4.63 29.65
C ARG A 135 10.13 4.98 29.69
N PRO A 136 9.72 6.03 30.39
CA PRO A 136 8.32 6.46 30.36
C PRO A 136 7.93 6.72 28.91
N ALA A 137 6.78 6.16 28.52
CA ALA A 137 6.22 6.34 27.20
C ALA A 137 6.13 7.85 26.89
N ARG A 138 6.97 8.33 25.98
CA ARG A 138 6.77 9.65 25.41
C ARG A 138 5.49 9.54 24.59
N SER A 139 4.48 10.28 24.98
CA SER A 139 3.23 10.42 24.25
C SER A 139 3.54 10.73 22.78
N TRP A 140 3.26 9.77 21.92
CA TRP A 140 3.35 9.95 20.48
C TRP A 140 2.12 10.74 20.03
N CYS A 141 2.21 12.08 20.12
CA CYS A 141 1.24 12.96 19.49
C CYS A 141 1.63 13.15 18.02
N PRO A 142 0.82 12.71 17.05
CA PRO A 142 1.00 13.14 15.68
C PRO A 142 0.75 14.66 15.64
N ARG A 143 1.77 15.43 15.30
CA ARG A 143 1.62 16.86 15.03
C ARG A 143 0.61 17.03 13.91
N ALA A 144 -0.58 17.49 14.27
CA ALA A 144 -1.52 18.07 13.33
C ALA A 144 -0.80 19.21 12.61
N SER A 145 -0.60 19.07 11.31
CA SER A 145 -0.12 20.17 10.46
C SER A 145 -1.19 21.25 10.44
N ALA A 146 -0.97 22.32 11.19
CA ALA A 146 -1.78 23.52 11.09
C ALA A 146 -1.69 24.07 9.67
N SER A 147 -2.80 24.08 8.97
CA SER A 147 -2.97 24.79 7.71
C SER A 147 -2.82 26.29 7.99
N ARG A 148 -1.73 26.89 7.49
CA ARG A 148 -1.65 28.34 7.36
C ARG A 148 -2.64 28.75 6.28
N GLN A 149 -3.76 29.32 6.69
CA GLN A 149 -4.56 30.19 5.84
C GLN A 149 -3.77 31.50 5.73
N GLY A 150 -3.30 31.80 4.53
CA GLY A 150 -2.78 33.13 4.19
C GLY A 150 -3.92 34.02 3.77
N THR A 151 -4.01 35.16 4.38
CA THR A 151 -4.73 36.34 3.96
C THR A 151 -4.14 36.93 2.67
#